data_08f8a3f0073be77ef058e1bb6d4c522e
#
_entry.id   08f8a3f0073be77ef058e1bb6d4c522e
#
_cell.length_a   1.000
_cell.length_b   1.000
_cell.length_c   1.000
_cell.angle_alpha   90.00
_cell.angle_beta   90.00
_cell.angle_gamma   90.00
#
_symmetry.space_group_name_H-M   'P 1'
#
loop_
_entity.id
_entity.type
_entity.pdbx_description
1 polymer ?
#
loop_
_entity_poly.entity_id
_entity_poly.type
_entity_poly.pdbx_seq_one_letter_code
_entity_poly.pdbx_strand_id
1 'polypeptide(L)'
;MSTQNSEAFYGHPGGLKTLFVTEMWERMSYYGMRALLVLFMTATLQEGGLGITIASATAIYGLYTGTVYFMGLPGGWIADRLLGGQRAVWYGGIIIMFGHIVLAIPNDKTFFIGLILVILGTGLLKPNIGAMVGQLYSENDKRRDSGYAIYYMGINLGSFIGYLICGYLATDFGWHYAFGAAAIGMAAGLIQYKMTTQKLEGVGAKPVAPLSAIGQRNSWMVIVAGLVSIAVITLLTFQGVIVIDPIALAQYVAVAFTLIFVVYYAVIYFCSGLTGNEKKKLWALLLICIASACFWSGFEQAGSSLNLFARDYTDRMIGSFEIPTAWFQFSNSMFIVLLSPFFAAFWIKLGQRMVTPAYGIKCAAGLIIMASGFIVMFFAAQYAASGLQVAPGWLITTYFLHTVGELCLSPIALSAVSKLSPRRFAGQMMGVFVLTYSIGNIISGLLAGNYDPNNVEQIPALYIQISLFSIGIGIVILLVGLKSRFWEALKTEEDDTAAPVQGNNGTTTTA
;
A
#
# COMPACT_ATOMS: atom_id res chain seq x y z
N MET A 1 -8.48 25.44 -30.54
CA MET A 1 -9.68 24.56 -30.52
C MET A 1 -9.16 23.14 -30.61
N SER A 2 -9.12 22.46 -29.48
CA SER A 2 -8.53 21.14 -29.32
C SER A 2 -9.46 20.05 -29.86
N THR A 3 -8.91 19.11 -30.54
CA THR A 3 -9.51 17.84 -30.99
C THR A 3 -9.91 17.00 -29.77
N GLN A 4 -11.02 17.35 -29.13
CA GLN A 4 -11.56 16.72 -27.92
C GLN A 4 -12.38 15.45 -28.19
N ASN A 5 -12.07 14.63 -29.17
CA ASN A 5 -12.91 13.47 -29.48
C ASN A 5 -12.14 12.22 -29.95
N SER A 6 -10.97 11.91 -29.43
CA SER A 6 -10.39 10.59 -29.62
C SER A 6 -10.66 9.71 -28.41
N GLU A 7 -11.73 8.88 -28.55
CA GLU A 7 -12.04 7.75 -27.67
C GLU A 7 -12.09 8.06 -26.14
N ALA A 8 -13.15 8.73 -25.72
CA ALA A 8 -13.47 8.91 -24.31
C ALA A 8 -13.70 7.55 -23.64
N PHE A 9 -12.98 7.28 -22.55
CA PHE A 9 -13.16 6.10 -21.72
C PHE A 9 -14.21 6.40 -20.65
N TYR A 10 -15.44 5.97 -20.85
CA TYR A 10 -16.59 6.31 -19.97
C TYR A 10 -16.76 7.82 -19.74
N GLY A 11 -16.53 8.64 -20.75
CA GLY A 11 -16.60 10.11 -20.63
C GLY A 11 -15.36 10.78 -20.03
N HIS A 12 -14.30 10.03 -19.77
CA HIS A 12 -13.00 10.51 -19.25
C HIS A 12 -11.95 10.63 -20.35
N PRO A 13 -10.85 11.38 -20.11
CA PRO A 13 -9.74 11.46 -21.05
C PRO A 13 -9.21 10.07 -21.45
N GLY A 14 -8.86 9.87 -22.73
CA GLY A 14 -8.38 8.58 -23.25
C GLY A 14 -7.14 8.02 -22.54
N GLY A 15 -6.30 8.91 -21.97
CA GLY A 15 -5.15 8.54 -21.14
C GLY A 15 -5.53 7.76 -19.87
N LEU A 16 -6.74 7.94 -19.33
CA LEU A 16 -7.20 7.18 -18.17
C LEU A 16 -7.25 5.68 -18.46
N LYS A 17 -7.71 5.29 -19.67
CA LYS A 17 -7.70 3.87 -20.08
C LYS A 17 -6.29 3.29 -20.07
N THR A 18 -5.32 4.06 -20.58
CA THR A 18 -3.92 3.65 -20.60
C THR A 18 -3.42 3.38 -19.17
N LEU A 19 -3.64 4.30 -18.24
CA LEU A 19 -3.18 4.17 -16.85
C LEU A 19 -3.94 3.07 -16.11
N PHE A 20 -5.26 2.96 -16.30
CA PHE A 20 -6.10 1.91 -15.72
C PHE A 20 -5.61 0.52 -16.09
N VAL A 21 -5.41 0.25 -17.38
CA VAL A 21 -5.01 -1.09 -17.84
C VAL A 21 -3.56 -1.40 -17.44
N THR A 22 -2.67 -0.40 -17.47
CA THR A 22 -1.27 -0.58 -17.02
C THR A 22 -1.22 -0.91 -15.54
N GLU A 23 -1.95 -0.18 -14.69
CA GLU A 23 -2.04 -0.46 -13.26
C GLU A 23 -2.67 -1.83 -13.00
N MET A 24 -3.75 -2.17 -13.71
CA MET A 24 -4.40 -3.47 -13.58
C MET A 24 -3.42 -4.62 -13.80
N TRP A 25 -2.61 -4.59 -14.86
CA TRP A 25 -1.61 -5.63 -15.14
C TRP A 25 -0.47 -5.63 -14.13
N GLU A 26 -0.01 -4.46 -13.73
CA GLU A 26 1.02 -4.35 -12.69
C GLU A 26 0.51 -4.88 -11.35
N ARG A 27 -0.72 -4.54 -10.95
CA ARG A 27 -1.33 -5.07 -9.73
C ARG A 27 -1.58 -6.57 -9.81
N MET A 28 -1.99 -7.09 -10.97
CA MET A 28 -2.09 -8.52 -11.21
C MET A 28 -0.77 -9.22 -10.92
N SER A 29 0.33 -8.72 -11.47
CA SER A 29 1.64 -9.31 -11.27
C SER A 29 2.12 -9.21 -9.82
N TYR A 30 1.95 -8.04 -9.19
CA TYR A 30 2.37 -7.77 -7.82
C TYR A 30 1.62 -8.61 -6.80
N TYR A 31 0.27 -8.56 -6.81
CA TYR A 31 -0.54 -9.27 -5.82
C TYR A 31 -0.54 -10.79 -6.04
N GLY A 32 -0.51 -11.24 -7.31
CA GLY A 32 -0.38 -12.64 -7.64
C GLY A 32 0.91 -13.25 -7.08
N MET A 33 2.04 -12.59 -7.28
CA MET A 33 3.33 -13.02 -6.72
C MET A 33 3.36 -12.88 -5.20
N ARG A 34 2.92 -11.74 -4.65
CA ARG A 34 2.98 -11.43 -3.21
C ARG A 34 2.26 -12.46 -2.36
N ALA A 35 1.10 -12.95 -2.81
CA ALA A 35 0.32 -13.95 -2.09
C ALA A 35 1.04 -15.28 -1.90
N LEU A 36 2.01 -15.56 -2.75
CA LEU A 36 2.76 -16.83 -2.75
C LEU A 36 4.05 -16.76 -1.93
N LEU A 37 4.56 -15.55 -1.62
CA LEU A 37 5.92 -15.39 -1.08
C LEU A 37 6.17 -16.19 0.20
N VAL A 38 5.32 -16.02 1.21
CA VAL A 38 5.50 -16.75 2.49
C VAL A 38 5.27 -18.24 2.31
N LEU A 39 4.28 -18.63 1.50
CA LEU A 39 4.01 -20.04 1.21
C LEU A 39 5.20 -20.69 0.51
N PHE A 40 5.76 -20.06 -0.51
CA PHE A 40 6.93 -20.54 -1.25
C PHE A 40 8.18 -20.63 -0.37
N MET A 41 8.45 -19.59 0.42
CA MET A 41 9.63 -19.58 1.30
C MET A 41 9.57 -20.65 2.39
N THR A 42 8.36 -20.97 2.89
CA THR A 42 8.17 -21.96 3.96
C THR A 42 7.88 -23.38 3.46
N ALA A 43 7.51 -23.55 2.19
CA ALA A 43 7.34 -24.86 1.58
C ALA A 43 8.68 -25.63 1.58
N THR A 44 8.62 -26.94 1.74
CA THR A 44 9.80 -27.79 1.78
C THR A 44 10.53 -27.81 0.44
N LEU A 45 11.82 -28.18 0.44
CA LEU A 45 12.59 -28.37 -0.79
C LEU A 45 11.98 -29.45 -1.70
N GLN A 46 11.31 -30.43 -1.11
CA GLN A 46 10.61 -31.50 -1.87
C GLN A 46 9.37 -30.97 -2.60
N GLU A 47 8.72 -29.95 -2.04
CA GLU A 47 7.59 -29.23 -2.64
C GLU A 47 8.05 -28.11 -3.59
N GLY A 48 9.35 -28.01 -3.84
CA GLY A 48 9.94 -26.98 -4.68
C GLY A 48 10.00 -25.60 -4.04
N GLY A 49 9.85 -25.50 -2.71
CA GLY A 49 10.00 -24.28 -1.93
C GLY A 49 11.44 -24.06 -1.44
N LEU A 50 11.64 -23.09 -0.55
CA LEU A 50 12.96 -22.74 -0.02
C LEU A 50 13.29 -23.37 1.34
N GLY A 51 12.31 -23.95 2.04
CA GLY A 51 12.49 -24.56 3.36
C GLY A 51 12.94 -23.56 4.45
N ILE A 52 12.66 -22.28 4.27
CA ILE A 52 13.02 -21.21 5.23
C ILE A 52 12.07 -21.28 6.43
N THR A 53 12.58 -21.03 7.62
CA THR A 53 11.77 -20.95 8.83
C THR A 53 10.69 -19.86 8.71
N ILE A 54 9.53 -20.09 9.32
CA ILE A 54 8.41 -19.13 9.25
C ILE A 54 8.83 -17.75 9.74
N ALA A 55 9.58 -17.67 10.85
CA ALA A 55 10.04 -16.39 11.39
C ALA A 55 10.92 -15.62 10.40
N SER A 56 11.84 -16.30 9.71
CA SER A 56 12.69 -15.68 8.68
C SER A 56 11.86 -15.32 7.42
N ALA A 57 10.98 -16.22 6.97
CA ALA A 57 10.15 -15.99 5.79
C ALA A 57 9.20 -14.79 5.97
N THR A 58 8.55 -14.67 7.12
CA THR A 58 7.66 -13.54 7.41
C THR A 58 8.43 -12.24 7.63
N ALA A 59 9.65 -12.29 8.21
CA ALA A 59 10.53 -11.12 8.30
C ALA A 59 10.96 -10.64 6.91
N ILE A 60 11.35 -11.55 6.00
CA ILE A 60 11.65 -11.23 4.59
C ILE A 60 10.43 -10.62 3.89
N TYR A 61 9.24 -11.20 4.09
CA TYR A 61 8.00 -10.66 3.55
C TYR A 61 7.72 -9.24 4.03
N GLY A 62 7.85 -8.97 5.33
CA GLY A 62 7.68 -7.64 5.90
C GLY A 62 8.71 -6.63 5.39
N LEU A 63 9.98 -7.04 5.28
CA LEU A 63 11.05 -6.23 4.66
C LEU A 63 10.71 -5.90 3.21
N TYR A 64 10.30 -6.90 2.43
CA TYR A 64 9.95 -6.73 1.03
C TYR A 64 8.80 -5.72 0.88
N THR A 65 7.66 -5.97 1.52
CA THR A 65 6.47 -5.12 1.41
C THR A 65 6.71 -3.72 1.97
N GLY A 66 7.37 -3.60 3.11
CA GLY A 66 7.72 -2.31 3.71
C GLY A 66 8.69 -1.50 2.85
N THR A 67 9.69 -2.15 2.26
CA THR A 67 10.66 -1.48 1.39
C THR A 67 10.05 -1.05 0.06
N VAL A 68 9.08 -1.81 -0.50
CA VAL A 68 8.33 -1.41 -1.69
C VAL A 68 7.64 -0.05 -1.48
N TYR A 69 6.99 0.16 -0.33
CA TYR A 69 6.36 1.45 -0.03
C TYR A 69 7.40 2.56 0.20
N PHE A 70 8.47 2.27 0.92
CA PHE A 70 9.57 3.23 1.13
C PHE A 70 10.20 3.68 -0.19
N MET A 71 10.46 2.76 -1.11
CA MET A 71 11.06 3.06 -2.42
C MET A 71 10.18 3.93 -3.31
N GLY A 72 8.90 4.07 -2.99
CA GLY A 72 8.04 5.05 -3.65
C GLY A 72 8.50 6.50 -3.44
N LEU A 73 9.16 6.82 -2.34
CA LEU A 73 9.68 8.17 -2.06
C LEU A 73 10.82 8.57 -3.02
N PRO A 74 11.94 7.83 -3.08
CA PRO A 74 12.99 8.12 -4.06
C PRO A 74 12.50 7.94 -5.51
N GLY A 75 11.60 6.99 -5.79
CA GLY A 75 11.06 6.78 -7.12
C GLY A 75 10.21 7.95 -7.64
N GLY A 76 9.37 8.53 -6.80
CA GLY A 76 8.63 9.76 -7.11
C GLY A 76 9.60 10.93 -7.35
N TRP A 77 10.60 11.10 -6.47
CA TRP A 77 11.62 12.15 -6.63
C TRP A 77 12.41 12.00 -7.95
N ILE A 78 12.77 10.77 -8.33
CA ILE A 78 13.46 10.49 -9.61
C ILE A 78 12.59 10.92 -10.79
N ALA A 79 11.30 10.63 -10.75
CA ALA A 79 10.38 11.05 -11.81
C ALA A 79 10.24 12.57 -11.89
N ASP A 80 10.04 13.24 -10.75
CA ASP A 80 9.82 14.67 -10.69
C ASP A 80 11.04 15.52 -11.07
N ARG A 81 12.24 14.97 -10.87
CA ARG A 81 13.50 15.70 -11.03
C ARG A 81 14.33 15.28 -12.23
N LEU A 82 14.24 14.01 -12.67
CA LEU A 82 15.15 13.44 -13.66
C LEU A 82 14.45 12.89 -14.90
N LEU A 83 13.40 12.04 -14.73
CA LEU A 83 12.86 11.23 -15.83
C LEU A 83 11.56 11.75 -16.44
N GLY A 84 10.68 12.31 -15.62
CA GLY A 84 9.26 12.47 -15.91
C GLY A 84 8.46 11.18 -15.65
N GLY A 85 7.16 11.33 -15.38
CA GLY A 85 6.28 10.21 -14.98
C GLY A 85 6.20 9.10 -16.01
N GLN A 86 6.07 9.43 -17.31
CA GLN A 86 5.97 8.42 -18.37
C GLN A 86 7.18 7.49 -18.43
N ARG A 87 8.39 8.05 -18.34
CA ARG A 87 9.62 7.26 -18.37
C ARG A 87 9.80 6.47 -17.08
N ALA A 88 9.41 7.05 -15.93
CA ALA A 88 9.45 6.36 -14.66
C ALA A 88 8.54 5.12 -14.66
N VAL A 89 7.31 5.24 -15.16
CA VAL A 89 6.38 4.12 -15.31
C VAL A 89 6.94 3.07 -16.28
N TRP A 90 7.50 3.49 -17.42
CA TRP A 90 8.06 2.58 -18.41
C TRP A 90 9.25 1.77 -17.88
N TYR A 91 10.26 2.46 -17.33
CA TYR A 91 11.46 1.78 -16.80
C TYR A 91 11.14 0.98 -15.55
N GLY A 92 10.28 1.51 -14.66
CA GLY A 92 9.80 0.77 -13.50
C GLY A 92 9.13 -0.54 -13.88
N GLY A 93 8.25 -0.50 -14.88
CA GLY A 93 7.58 -1.68 -15.40
C GLY A 93 8.52 -2.71 -16.01
N ILE A 94 9.53 -2.26 -16.77
CA ILE A 94 10.58 -3.15 -17.31
C ILE A 94 11.34 -3.85 -16.17
N ILE A 95 11.73 -3.12 -15.14
CA ILE A 95 12.45 -3.68 -13.99
C ILE A 95 11.58 -4.69 -13.25
N ILE A 96 10.28 -4.40 -13.05
CA ILE A 96 9.31 -5.34 -12.44
C ILE A 96 9.21 -6.61 -13.29
N MET A 97 9.04 -6.47 -14.61
CA MET A 97 8.94 -7.62 -15.51
C MET A 97 10.16 -8.52 -15.40
N PHE A 98 11.38 -7.96 -15.44
CA PHE A 98 12.60 -8.72 -15.25
C PHE A 98 12.68 -9.33 -13.85
N GLY A 99 12.22 -8.63 -12.81
CA GLY A 99 12.10 -9.18 -11.46
C GLY A 99 11.26 -10.46 -11.43
N HIS A 100 10.08 -10.46 -12.05
CA HIS A 100 9.23 -11.64 -12.14
C HIS A 100 9.83 -12.75 -13.00
N ILE A 101 10.52 -12.43 -14.09
CA ILE A 101 11.24 -13.43 -14.93
C ILE A 101 12.32 -14.12 -14.06
N VAL A 102 13.07 -13.35 -13.28
CA VAL A 102 14.14 -13.87 -12.42
C VAL A 102 13.56 -14.71 -11.28
N LEU A 103 12.39 -14.33 -10.70
CA LEU A 103 11.64 -15.15 -9.73
C LEU A 103 11.17 -16.48 -10.32
N ALA A 104 10.86 -16.54 -11.61
CA ALA A 104 10.42 -17.75 -12.28
C ALA A 104 11.56 -18.75 -12.51
N ILE A 105 12.82 -18.37 -12.32
CA ILE A 105 13.99 -19.28 -12.42
C ILE A 105 14.10 -20.07 -11.10
N PRO A 106 14.09 -21.43 -11.13
CA PRO A 106 14.14 -22.25 -9.94
C PRO A 106 15.52 -22.27 -9.28
N ASN A 107 15.87 -21.20 -8.58
CA ASN A 107 17.12 -21.06 -7.86
C ASN A 107 16.97 -20.07 -6.70
N ASP A 108 17.48 -20.41 -5.52
CA ASP A 108 17.34 -19.59 -4.31
C ASP A 108 17.91 -18.17 -4.48
N LYS A 109 19.05 -18.04 -5.15
CA LYS A 109 19.72 -16.74 -5.35
C LYS A 109 18.91 -15.85 -6.29
N THR A 110 18.32 -16.42 -7.35
CA THR A 110 17.49 -15.67 -8.30
C THR A 110 16.21 -15.17 -7.64
N PHE A 111 15.65 -15.92 -6.66
CA PHE A 111 14.50 -15.47 -5.90
C PHE A 111 14.76 -14.12 -5.21
N PHE A 112 15.85 -13.98 -4.47
CA PHE A 112 16.18 -12.73 -3.77
C PHE A 112 16.52 -11.59 -4.75
N ILE A 113 17.22 -11.89 -5.84
CA ILE A 113 17.47 -10.88 -6.91
C ILE A 113 16.14 -10.39 -7.49
N GLY A 114 15.22 -11.31 -7.77
CA GLY A 114 13.90 -10.97 -8.30
C GLY A 114 13.13 -10.05 -7.35
N LEU A 115 13.12 -10.32 -6.03
CA LEU A 115 12.49 -9.44 -5.05
C LEU A 115 13.10 -8.03 -5.04
N ILE A 116 14.42 -7.92 -5.09
CA ILE A 116 15.12 -6.62 -5.15
C ILE A 116 14.69 -5.85 -6.40
N LEU A 117 14.65 -6.50 -7.57
CA LEU A 117 14.22 -5.87 -8.81
C LEU A 117 12.76 -5.40 -8.73
N VAL A 118 11.86 -6.21 -8.18
CA VAL A 118 10.45 -5.81 -8.01
C VAL A 118 10.33 -4.62 -7.06
N ILE A 119 11.08 -4.57 -5.96
CA ILE A 119 11.14 -3.41 -5.05
C ILE A 119 11.53 -2.14 -5.81
N LEU A 120 12.63 -2.18 -6.55
CA LEU A 120 13.15 -1.02 -7.28
C LEU A 120 12.19 -0.56 -8.38
N GLY A 121 11.63 -1.51 -9.13
CA GLY A 121 10.71 -1.22 -10.23
C GLY A 121 9.38 -0.67 -9.73
N THR A 122 8.77 -1.27 -8.69
CA THR A 122 7.50 -0.81 -8.11
C THR A 122 7.67 0.56 -7.44
N GLY A 123 8.80 0.79 -6.76
CA GLY A 123 9.13 2.10 -6.22
C GLY A 123 9.15 3.19 -7.28
N LEU A 124 9.66 2.88 -8.48
CA LEU A 124 9.69 3.83 -9.57
C LEU A 124 8.34 3.97 -10.31
N LEU A 125 7.56 2.90 -10.45
CA LEU A 125 6.29 2.90 -11.20
C LEU A 125 5.13 3.46 -10.38
N LYS A 126 4.89 2.90 -9.19
CA LYS A 126 3.64 3.07 -8.42
C LYS A 126 3.30 4.52 -8.06
N PRO A 127 4.20 5.34 -7.50
CA PRO A 127 3.85 6.72 -7.15
C PRO A 127 3.55 7.56 -8.38
N ASN A 128 4.20 7.27 -9.49
CA ASN A 128 4.15 8.09 -10.69
C ASN A 128 2.91 7.83 -11.54
N ILE A 129 2.47 6.57 -11.66
CA ILE A 129 1.24 6.26 -12.41
C ILE A 129 0.01 6.89 -11.74
N GLY A 130 -0.10 6.83 -10.40
CA GLY A 130 -1.17 7.47 -9.65
C GLY A 130 -1.14 9.01 -9.77
N ALA A 131 0.05 9.63 -9.75
CA ALA A 131 0.20 11.06 -9.95
C ALA A 131 -0.24 11.50 -11.36
N MET A 132 0.07 10.71 -12.38
CA MET A 132 -0.34 10.96 -13.77
C MET A 132 -1.87 10.93 -13.94
N VAL A 133 -2.60 10.10 -13.19
CA VAL A 133 -4.08 10.12 -13.20
C VAL A 133 -4.60 11.50 -12.84
N GLY A 134 -4.05 12.13 -11.78
CA GLY A 134 -4.44 13.48 -11.39
C GLY A 134 -4.11 14.55 -12.43
N GLN A 135 -3.00 14.37 -13.16
CA GLN A 135 -2.55 15.31 -14.18
C GLN A 135 -3.37 15.25 -15.48
N LEU A 136 -4.20 14.20 -15.68
CA LEU A 136 -5.15 14.13 -16.82
C LEU A 136 -6.30 15.12 -16.70
N TYR A 137 -6.54 15.68 -15.53
CA TYR A 137 -7.65 16.57 -15.24
C TYR A 137 -7.14 17.96 -14.82
N SER A 138 -7.86 19.01 -15.23
CA SER A 138 -7.65 20.35 -14.66
C SER A 138 -8.08 20.39 -13.18
N GLU A 139 -7.56 21.37 -12.42
CA GLU A 139 -7.85 21.49 -10.98
C GLU A 139 -9.35 21.57 -10.65
N ASN A 140 -10.15 22.16 -11.55
CA ASN A 140 -11.59 22.34 -11.39
C ASN A 140 -12.45 21.29 -12.12
N ASP A 141 -11.85 20.24 -12.70
CA ASP A 141 -12.61 19.23 -13.43
C ASP A 141 -13.33 18.29 -12.44
N LYS A 142 -14.65 18.40 -12.41
CA LYS A 142 -15.53 17.58 -11.54
C LYS A 142 -15.42 16.07 -11.78
N ARG A 143 -14.84 15.64 -12.93
CA ARG A 143 -14.65 14.23 -13.27
C ARG A 143 -13.41 13.63 -12.62
N ARG A 144 -12.54 14.44 -12.03
CA ARG A 144 -11.26 13.99 -11.44
C ARG A 144 -11.46 12.87 -10.40
N ASP A 145 -12.40 13.04 -9.49
CA ASP A 145 -12.66 12.06 -8.43
C ASP A 145 -13.19 10.74 -8.98
N SER A 146 -14.11 10.80 -9.97
CA SER A 146 -14.60 9.59 -10.64
C SER A 146 -13.52 8.92 -11.49
N GLY A 147 -12.58 9.69 -12.07
CA GLY A 147 -11.40 9.16 -12.75
C GLY A 147 -10.50 8.36 -11.81
N TYR A 148 -10.25 8.86 -10.60
CA TYR A 148 -9.54 8.11 -9.57
C TYR A 148 -10.30 6.86 -9.12
N ALA A 149 -11.64 6.91 -9.03
CA ALA A 149 -12.44 5.73 -8.69
C ALA A 149 -12.32 4.62 -9.75
N ILE A 150 -12.34 4.99 -11.04
CA ILE A 150 -12.10 4.05 -12.15
C ILE A 150 -10.68 3.46 -12.05
N TYR A 151 -9.66 4.30 -11.83
CA TYR A 151 -8.29 3.85 -11.65
C TYR A 151 -8.16 2.86 -10.48
N TYR A 152 -8.79 3.16 -9.34
CA TYR A 152 -8.81 2.29 -8.17
C TYR A 152 -9.52 0.95 -8.42
N MET A 153 -10.56 0.95 -9.25
CA MET A 153 -11.20 -0.29 -9.71
C MET A 153 -10.20 -1.16 -10.49
N GLY A 154 -9.29 -0.57 -11.29
CA GLY A 154 -8.22 -1.28 -11.98
C GLY A 154 -7.26 -1.99 -11.02
N ILE A 155 -6.89 -1.34 -9.91
CA ILE A 155 -6.07 -1.95 -8.85
C ILE A 155 -6.73 -3.23 -8.31
N ASN A 156 -8.02 -3.15 -7.95
CA ASN A 156 -8.74 -4.28 -7.36
C ASN A 156 -9.03 -5.39 -8.38
N LEU A 157 -9.32 -5.05 -9.61
CA LEU A 157 -9.50 -6.04 -10.69
C LEU A 157 -8.17 -6.77 -10.96
N GLY A 158 -7.06 -6.05 -11.00
CA GLY A 158 -5.73 -6.64 -11.17
C GLY A 158 -5.39 -7.60 -10.03
N SER A 159 -5.58 -7.18 -8.77
CA SER A 159 -5.32 -8.04 -7.62
C SER A 159 -6.19 -9.29 -7.61
N PHE A 160 -7.49 -9.16 -7.92
CA PHE A 160 -8.41 -10.29 -8.05
C PHE A 160 -7.91 -11.31 -9.09
N ILE A 161 -7.58 -10.85 -10.30
CA ILE A 161 -7.04 -11.70 -11.37
C ILE A 161 -5.72 -12.36 -10.94
N GLY A 162 -4.84 -11.60 -10.28
CA GLY A 162 -3.54 -12.07 -9.81
C GLY A 162 -3.66 -13.20 -8.80
N TYR A 163 -4.49 -13.04 -7.79
CA TYR A 163 -4.74 -14.10 -6.80
C TYR A 163 -5.29 -15.36 -7.44
N LEU A 164 -6.24 -15.24 -8.37
CA LEU A 164 -6.84 -16.39 -9.04
C LEU A 164 -5.84 -17.13 -9.91
N ILE A 165 -5.16 -16.45 -10.83
CA ILE A 165 -4.27 -17.09 -11.79
C ILE A 165 -3.03 -17.64 -11.10
N CYS A 166 -2.32 -16.80 -10.31
CA CYS A 166 -1.08 -17.23 -9.67
C CYS A 166 -1.34 -18.25 -8.57
N GLY A 167 -2.44 -18.13 -7.81
CA GLY A 167 -2.83 -19.13 -6.81
C GLY A 167 -3.09 -20.50 -7.44
N TYR A 168 -3.87 -20.56 -8.52
CA TYR A 168 -4.16 -21.78 -9.24
C TYR A 168 -2.87 -22.41 -9.82
N LEU A 169 -2.06 -21.62 -10.52
CA LEU A 169 -0.83 -22.12 -11.11
C LEU A 169 0.17 -22.63 -10.06
N ALA A 170 0.25 -21.98 -8.90
CA ALA A 170 1.13 -22.43 -7.83
C ALA A 170 0.70 -23.80 -7.26
N THR A 171 -0.61 -24.04 -7.14
CA THR A 171 -1.16 -25.29 -6.58
C THR A 171 -1.04 -26.45 -7.58
N ASP A 172 -1.43 -26.26 -8.84
CA ASP A 172 -1.55 -27.36 -9.80
C ASP A 172 -0.30 -27.57 -10.66
N PHE A 173 0.51 -26.51 -10.90
CA PHE A 173 1.68 -26.54 -11.80
C PHE A 173 3.00 -26.24 -11.11
N GLY A 174 2.96 -25.59 -9.94
CA GLY A 174 4.13 -25.22 -9.12
C GLY A 174 4.46 -23.73 -9.14
N TRP A 175 5.28 -23.33 -8.18
CA TRP A 175 5.60 -21.95 -7.84
C TRP A 175 6.15 -21.10 -8.99
N HIS A 176 7.07 -21.68 -9.78
CA HIS A 176 7.77 -20.96 -10.84
C HIS A 176 6.86 -20.63 -12.02
N TYR A 177 5.84 -21.45 -12.30
CA TYR A 177 4.81 -21.12 -13.29
C TYR A 177 3.96 -19.93 -12.86
N ALA A 178 3.65 -19.84 -11.56
CA ALA A 178 2.90 -18.72 -11.00
C ALA A 178 3.70 -17.40 -11.08
N PHE A 179 5.00 -17.43 -10.75
CA PHE A 179 5.88 -16.27 -10.92
C PHE A 179 6.06 -15.90 -12.41
N GLY A 180 6.12 -16.89 -13.29
CA GLY A 180 6.14 -16.68 -14.73
C GLY A 180 4.87 -16.02 -15.26
N ALA A 181 3.70 -16.39 -14.76
CA ALA A 181 2.44 -15.74 -15.12
C ALA A 181 2.42 -14.26 -14.71
N ALA A 182 2.99 -13.92 -13.56
CA ALA A 182 3.18 -12.53 -13.15
C ALA A 182 4.07 -11.75 -14.14
N ALA A 183 5.14 -12.38 -14.64
CA ALA A 183 6.00 -11.78 -15.66
C ALA A 183 5.25 -11.52 -16.98
N ILE A 184 4.43 -12.50 -17.43
CA ILE A 184 3.60 -12.36 -18.62
C ILE A 184 2.58 -11.23 -18.46
N GLY A 185 1.92 -11.15 -17.31
CA GLY A 185 1.00 -10.07 -17.01
C GLY A 185 1.66 -8.70 -17.08
N MET A 186 2.85 -8.55 -16.48
CA MET A 186 3.60 -7.29 -16.56
C MET A 186 4.05 -6.95 -17.98
N ALA A 187 4.46 -7.96 -18.77
CA ALA A 187 4.81 -7.78 -20.19
C ALA A 187 3.61 -7.29 -20.99
N ALA A 188 2.42 -7.88 -20.79
CA ALA A 188 1.19 -7.44 -21.44
C ALA A 188 0.85 -5.97 -21.09
N GLY A 189 1.01 -5.59 -19.81
CA GLY A 189 0.86 -4.20 -19.35
C GLY A 189 1.83 -3.25 -20.04
N LEU A 190 3.10 -3.62 -20.18
CA LEU A 190 4.12 -2.81 -20.87
C LEU A 190 3.83 -2.66 -22.35
N ILE A 191 3.46 -3.73 -23.05
CA ILE A 191 3.09 -3.68 -24.48
C ILE A 191 1.91 -2.72 -24.65
N GLN A 192 0.85 -2.89 -23.86
CA GLN A 192 -0.32 -2.02 -23.89
C GLN A 192 0.06 -0.56 -23.59
N TYR A 193 0.87 -0.31 -22.56
CA TYR A 193 1.34 1.02 -22.21
C TYR A 193 2.05 1.69 -23.38
N LYS A 194 3.00 0.98 -24.00
CA LYS A 194 3.76 1.50 -25.14
C LYS A 194 2.86 1.82 -26.34
N MET A 195 1.90 0.96 -26.65
CA MET A 195 0.96 1.15 -27.76
C MET A 195 0.01 2.33 -27.54
N THR A 196 -0.29 2.67 -26.29
CA THR A 196 -1.30 3.67 -25.94
C THR A 196 -0.74 4.93 -25.27
N THR A 197 0.58 5.04 -25.12
CA THR A 197 1.26 6.21 -24.50
C THR A 197 0.86 7.53 -25.17
N GLN A 198 0.59 7.53 -26.48
CA GLN A 198 0.16 8.72 -27.22
C GLN A 198 -1.15 9.31 -26.64
N LYS A 199 -2.04 8.49 -26.08
CA LYS A 199 -3.31 8.92 -25.47
C LYS A 199 -3.11 9.71 -24.17
N LEU A 200 -1.89 9.74 -23.63
CA LEU A 200 -1.54 10.57 -22.47
C LEU A 200 -1.32 12.05 -22.83
N GLU A 201 -1.27 12.40 -24.12
CA GLU A 201 -1.18 13.79 -24.63
C GLU A 201 -0.07 14.63 -23.95
N GLY A 202 1.06 13.98 -23.62
CA GLY A 202 2.21 14.62 -22.99
C GLY A 202 2.15 14.69 -21.44
N VAL A 203 1.08 14.23 -20.80
CA VAL A 203 1.01 14.11 -19.34
C VAL A 203 2.15 13.26 -18.82
N GLY A 204 2.95 13.80 -17.90
CA GLY A 204 4.11 13.11 -17.33
C GLY A 204 5.31 12.93 -18.28
N ALA A 205 5.32 13.52 -19.47
CA ALA A 205 6.40 13.35 -20.44
C ALA A 205 7.74 13.97 -20.00
N LYS A 206 7.67 15.04 -19.19
CA LYS A 206 8.84 15.77 -18.68
C LYS A 206 8.82 15.83 -17.15
N PRO A 207 9.99 15.95 -16.51
CA PRO A 207 10.08 16.23 -15.09
C PRO A 207 9.32 17.52 -14.72
N VAL A 208 8.60 17.48 -13.59
CA VAL A 208 7.85 18.65 -13.09
C VAL A 208 8.78 19.77 -12.62
N ALA A 209 9.89 19.42 -12.00
CA ALA A 209 10.87 20.35 -11.45
C ALA A 209 12.30 19.87 -11.76
N PRO A 210 12.77 20.00 -13.03
CA PRO A 210 14.04 19.47 -13.48
C PRO A 210 15.22 20.11 -12.75
N LEU A 211 16.24 19.31 -12.45
CA LEU A 211 17.48 19.77 -11.86
C LEU A 211 18.37 20.44 -12.91
N SER A 212 19.30 21.30 -12.46
CA SER A 212 20.40 21.79 -13.28
C SER A 212 21.27 20.61 -13.78
N ALA A 213 22.05 20.81 -14.84
CA ALA A 213 22.90 19.78 -15.41
C ALA A 213 23.89 19.18 -14.36
N ILE A 214 24.44 20.02 -13.48
CA ILE A 214 25.29 19.56 -12.38
C ILE A 214 24.48 18.72 -11.38
N GLY A 215 23.28 19.20 -11.01
CA GLY A 215 22.39 18.48 -10.11
C GLY A 215 21.97 17.10 -10.67
N GLN A 216 21.67 17.04 -11.96
CA GLN A 216 21.34 15.77 -12.64
C GLN A 216 22.52 14.79 -12.58
N ARG A 217 23.74 15.24 -12.92
CA ARG A 217 24.94 14.40 -12.88
C ARG A 217 25.20 13.87 -11.49
N ASN A 218 25.14 14.73 -10.47
CA ASN A 218 25.35 14.30 -9.09
C ASN A 218 24.29 13.31 -8.62
N SER A 219 23.04 13.52 -8.98
CA SER A 219 21.93 12.59 -8.65
C SER A 219 22.13 11.22 -9.30
N TRP A 220 22.52 11.19 -10.57
CA TRP A 220 22.82 9.92 -11.25
C TRP A 220 24.01 9.21 -10.62
N MET A 221 25.06 9.92 -10.19
CA MET A 221 26.17 9.30 -9.47
C MET A 221 25.72 8.66 -8.16
N VAL A 222 24.84 9.32 -7.39
CA VAL A 222 24.30 8.77 -6.14
C VAL A 222 23.43 7.54 -6.42
N ILE A 223 22.56 7.59 -7.44
CA ILE A 223 21.72 6.45 -7.81
C ILE A 223 22.57 5.25 -8.23
N VAL A 224 23.56 5.47 -9.11
CA VAL A 224 24.46 4.40 -9.57
C VAL A 224 25.27 3.84 -8.40
N ALA A 225 25.80 4.69 -7.52
CA ALA A 225 26.52 4.23 -6.32
C ALA A 225 25.63 3.38 -5.41
N GLY A 226 24.37 3.78 -5.21
CA GLY A 226 23.38 3.00 -4.46
C GLY A 226 23.11 1.63 -5.09
N LEU A 227 22.88 1.59 -6.41
CA LEU A 227 22.65 0.33 -7.13
C LEU A 227 23.86 -0.59 -7.10
N VAL A 228 25.06 -0.04 -7.27
CA VAL A 228 26.34 -0.80 -7.14
C VAL A 228 26.48 -1.34 -5.71
N SER A 229 26.18 -0.54 -4.69
CA SER A 229 26.23 -0.99 -3.30
C SER A 229 25.28 -2.16 -3.04
N ILE A 230 24.03 -2.09 -3.53
CA ILE A 230 23.07 -3.19 -3.44
C ILE A 230 23.62 -4.44 -4.12
N ALA A 231 24.15 -4.31 -5.35
CA ALA A 231 24.71 -5.44 -6.10
C ALA A 231 25.90 -6.07 -5.38
N VAL A 232 26.82 -5.25 -4.83
CA VAL A 232 27.99 -5.73 -4.09
C VAL A 232 27.58 -6.44 -2.81
N ILE A 233 26.68 -5.87 -2.01
CA ILE A 233 26.19 -6.50 -0.78
C ILE A 233 25.50 -7.83 -1.11
N THR A 234 24.64 -7.87 -2.14
CA THR A 234 23.98 -9.10 -2.60
C THR A 234 25.01 -10.16 -3.00
N LEU A 235 26.04 -9.79 -3.77
CA LEU A 235 27.10 -10.71 -4.19
C LEU A 235 27.90 -11.25 -2.99
N LEU A 236 28.30 -10.39 -2.06
CA LEU A 236 29.03 -10.79 -0.85
C LEU A 236 28.20 -11.70 0.05
N THR A 237 26.88 -11.47 0.12
CA THR A 237 25.95 -12.36 0.83
C THR A 237 25.87 -13.73 0.15
N PHE A 238 25.80 -13.79 -1.17
CA PHE A 238 25.77 -15.06 -1.91
C PHE A 238 27.10 -15.84 -1.87
N GLN A 239 28.19 -15.16 -1.61
CA GLN A 239 29.51 -15.78 -1.38
C GLN A 239 29.72 -16.20 0.08
N GLY A 240 28.78 -15.91 0.98
CA GLY A 240 28.89 -16.22 2.40
C GLY A 240 29.84 -15.30 3.18
N VAL A 241 30.32 -14.21 2.56
CA VAL A 241 31.18 -13.21 3.23
C VAL A 241 30.35 -12.38 4.23
N ILE A 242 29.13 -12.04 3.86
CA ILE A 242 28.16 -11.36 4.72
C ILE A 242 27.03 -12.34 5.02
N VAL A 243 26.79 -12.60 6.31
CA VAL A 243 25.64 -13.38 6.75
C VAL A 243 24.56 -12.42 7.24
N ILE A 244 23.42 -12.40 6.56
CA ILE A 244 22.27 -11.56 6.92
C ILE A 244 21.27 -12.42 7.69
N ASP A 245 20.99 -12.04 8.95
CA ASP A 245 19.83 -12.53 9.68
C ASP A 245 18.60 -11.70 9.27
N PRO A 246 17.59 -12.31 8.61
CA PRO A 246 16.42 -11.57 8.16
C PRO A 246 15.63 -10.93 9.29
N ILE A 247 15.55 -11.57 10.46
CA ILE A 247 14.81 -11.08 11.62
C ILE A 247 15.49 -9.84 12.19
N ALA A 248 16.81 -9.93 12.43
CA ALA A 248 17.60 -8.80 12.92
C ALA A 248 17.57 -7.63 11.92
N LEU A 249 17.68 -7.92 10.61
CA LEU A 249 17.58 -6.89 9.57
C LEU A 249 16.21 -6.20 9.59
N ALA A 250 15.11 -6.96 9.72
CA ALA A 250 13.77 -6.40 9.80
C ALA A 250 13.61 -5.49 11.04
N GLN A 251 14.16 -5.89 12.19
CA GLN A 251 14.18 -5.09 13.40
C GLN A 251 14.96 -3.78 13.22
N TYR A 252 16.16 -3.84 12.66
CA TYR A 252 16.97 -2.64 12.39
C TYR A 252 16.30 -1.68 11.40
N VAL A 253 15.69 -2.21 10.32
CA VAL A 253 14.99 -1.38 9.33
C VAL A 253 13.73 -0.78 9.92
N ALA A 254 12.96 -1.52 10.74
CA ALA A 254 11.80 -0.98 11.46
C ALA A 254 12.20 0.18 12.39
N VAL A 255 13.28 0.02 13.15
CA VAL A 255 13.81 1.08 14.01
C VAL A 255 14.29 2.26 13.17
N ALA A 256 15.04 2.02 12.10
CA ALA A 256 15.54 3.10 11.22
C ALA A 256 14.39 3.91 10.59
N PHE A 257 13.36 3.25 10.06
CA PHE A 257 12.21 3.94 9.49
C PHE A 257 11.41 4.71 10.55
N THR A 258 11.27 4.15 11.73
CA THR A 258 10.63 4.83 12.87
C THR A 258 11.44 6.06 13.30
N LEU A 259 12.76 5.95 13.38
CA LEU A 259 13.63 7.09 13.69
C LEU A 259 13.54 8.18 12.61
N ILE A 260 13.57 7.80 11.33
CA ILE A 260 13.38 8.76 10.22
C ILE A 260 12.05 9.48 10.37
N PHE A 261 10.96 8.74 10.64
CA PHE A 261 9.63 9.31 10.87
C PHE A 261 9.65 10.30 12.04
N VAL A 262 10.15 9.89 13.20
CA VAL A 262 10.15 10.70 14.42
C VAL A 262 11.02 11.96 14.25
N VAL A 263 12.24 11.81 13.74
CA VAL A 263 13.17 12.94 13.55
C VAL A 263 12.59 13.94 12.56
N TYR A 264 12.09 13.45 11.42
CA TYR A 264 11.53 14.34 10.40
C TYR A 264 10.30 15.09 10.90
N TYR A 265 9.43 14.37 11.62
CA TYR A 265 8.23 14.95 12.24
C TYR A 265 8.60 16.00 13.29
N ALA A 266 9.59 15.69 14.14
CA ALA A 266 10.09 16.61 15.15
C ALA A 266 10.73 17.88 14.53
N VAL A 267 11.51 17.72 13.46
CA VAL A 267 12.10 18.87 12.74
C VAL A 267 11.01 19.78 12.20
N ILE A 268 9.96 19.24 11.57
CA ILE A 268 8.84 20.05 11.11
C ILE A 268 8.16 20.74 12.29
N TYR A 269 7.89 20.03 13.38
CA TYR A 269 7.14 20.52 14.52
C TYR A 269 7.89 21.63 15.29
N PHE A 270 9.18 21.45 15.53
CA PHE A 270 9.98 22.35 16.40
C PHE A 270 10.76 23.40 15.63
N CYS A 271 11.29 23.09 14.43
CA CYS A 271 12.26 23.94 13.74
C CYS A 271 11.66 24.73 12.57
N SER A 272 10.40 24.49 12.18
CA SER A 272 9.85 25.10 10.97
C SER A 272 9.03 26.39 11.22
N GLY A 273 9.03 26.95 12.41
CA GLY A 273 8.32 28.19 12.72
C GLY A 273 6.80 28.08 12.50
N LEU A 274 6.18 26.98 12.95
CA LEU A 274 4.76 26.72 12.81
C LEU A 274 3.93 27.57 13.76
N THR A 275 2.76 28.01 13.29
CA THR A 275 1.74 28.66 14.12
C THR A 275 1.14 27.67 15.15
N GLY A 276 0.47 28.20 16.17
CA GLY A 276 -0.20 27.36 17.18
C GLY A 276 -1.26 26.44 16.58
N ASN A 277 -2.00 26.88 15.57
CA ASN A 277 -2.99 26.09 14.86
C ASN A 277 -2.36 24.99 13.99
N GLU A 278 -1.27 25.30 13.26
CA GLU A 278 -0.54 24.30 12.49
C GLU A 278 0.03 23.19 13.40
N LYS A 279 0.54 23.54 14.58
CA LYS A 279 1.00 22.56 15.58
C LYS A 279 -0.13 21.66 16.08
N LYS A 280 -1.34 22.20 16.32
CA LYS A 280 -2.52 21.38 16.70
C LYS A 280 -2.91 20.42 15.57
N LYS A 281 -2.93 20.89 14.30
CA LYS A 281 -3.19 20.06 13.13
C LYS A 281 -2.17 18.93 12.99
N LEU A 282 -0.89 19.20 13.22
CA LEU A 282 0.14 18.16 13.22
C LEU A 282 -0.05 17.14 14.34
N TRP A 283 -0.43 17.55 15.56
CA TRP A 283 -0.76 16.58 16.61
C TRP A 283 -1.89 15.65 16.22
N ALA A 284 -2.94 16.17 15.58
CA ALA A 284 -4.03 15.35 15.07
C ALA A 284 -3.52 14.38 13.98
N LEU A 285 -2.65 14.86 13.09
CA LEU A 285 -2.06 14.06 12.04
C LEU A 285 -1.14 12.96 12.60
N LEU A 286 -0.39 13.23 13.67
CA LEU A 286 0.44 12.22 14.33
C LEU A 286 -0.39 11.02 14.83
N LEU A 287 -1.56 11.29 15.45
CA LEU A 287 -2.47 10.22 15.87
C LEU A 287 -2.98 9.39 14.70
N ILE A 288 -3.25 10.02 13.56
CA ILE A 288 -3.67 9.33 12.33
C ILE A 288 -2.50 8.50 11.77
N CYS A 289 -1.27 9.01 11.82
CA CYS A 289 -0.08 8.25 11.42
C CYS A 289 0.13 7.00 12.29
N ILE A 290 -0.06 7.12 13.61
CA ILE A 290 0.01 5.98 14.54
C ILE A 290 -1.10 4.97 14.22
N ALA A 291 -2.35 5.43 14.03
CA ALA A 291 -3.45 4.57 13.61
C ALA A 291 -3.14 3.83 12.30
N SER A 292 -2.55 4.52 11.34
CA SER A 292 -2.17 3.95 10.04
C SER A 292 -1.11 2.86 10.19
N ALA A 293 -0.03 3.10 10.93
CA ALA A 293 1.01 2.10 11.15
C ALA A 293 0.46 0.85 11.86
N CYS A 294 -0.38 1.03 12.88
CA CYS A 294 -1.02 -0.08 13.59
C CYS A 294 -2.03 -0.83 12.71
N PHE A 295 -2.80 -0.11 11.88
CA PHE A 295 -3.73 -0.72 10.95
C PHE A 295 -2.99 -1.62 9.95
N TRP A 296 -1.93 -1.10 9.31
CA TRP A 296 -1.19 -1.87 8.32
C TRP A 296 -0.40 -3.02 8.94
N SER A 297 0.01 -2.94 10.20
CA SER A 297 0.64 -4.07 10.89
C SER A 297 -0.32 -5.26 11.09
N GLY A 298 -1.60 -4.99 11.29
CA GLY A 298 -2.63 -6.02 11.32
C GLY A 298 -3.07 -6.46 9.92
N PHE A 299 -3.42 -5.50 9.06
CA PHE A 299 -3.96 -5.78 7.72
C PHE A 299 -3.02 -6.64 6.86
N GLU A 300 -1.73 -6.41 6.93
CA GLU A 300 -0.70 -7.15 6.17
C GLU A 300 -0.45 -8.57 6.69
N GLN A 301 -1.11 -8.98 7.79
CA GLN A 301 -1.16 -10.39 8.18
C GLN A 301 -1.84 -11.27 7.11
N ALA A 302 -2.59 -10.67 6.19
CA ALA A 302 -3.21 -11.35 5.06
C ALA A 302 -2.21 -12.13 4.18
N GLY A 303 -1.00 -11.60 3.98
CA GLY A 303 0.04 -12.27 3.19
C GLY A 303 0.98 -13.16 4.02
N SER A 304 0.82 -13.19 5.33
CA SER A 304 1.69 -13.92 6.27
C SER A 304 0.89 -14.86 7.17
N SER A 305 0.58 -14.51 8.42
CA SER A 305 -0.02 -15.44 9.39
C SER A 305 -1.41 -15.94 8.98
N LEU A 306 -2.27 -15.09 8.37
CA LEU A 306 -3.58 -15.53 7.89
C LEU A 306 -3.46 -16.49 6.68
N ASN A 307 -2.46 -16.24 5.82
CA ASN A 307 -2.18 -17.10 4.68
C ASN A 307 -1.65 -18.49 5.12
N LEU A 308 -0.78 -18.49 6.14
CA LEU A 308 -0.32 -19.73 6.77
C LEU A 308 -1.47 -20.47 7.46
N PHE A 309 -2.33 -19.78 8.18
CA PHE A 309 -3.51 -20.38 8.81
C PHE A 309 -4.48 -20.96 7.77
N ALA A 310 -4.63 -20.30 6.62
CA ALA A 310 -5.41 -20.84 5.51
C ALA A 310 -4.83 -22.14 4.95
N ARG A 311 -3.49 -22.26 4.90
CA ARG A 311 -2.80 -23.48 4.46
C ARG A 311 -2.92 -24.62 5.49
N ASP A 312 -2.67 -24.31 6.76
CA ASP A 312 -2.41 -25.34 7.77
C ASP A 312 -3.68 -25.84 8.46
N TYR A 313 -4.70 -24.96 8.65
CA TYR A 313 -5.84 -25.27 9.51
C TYR A 313 -7.20 -25.07 8.87
N THR A 314 -7.29 -24.52 7.64
CA THR A 314 -8.58 -24.31 7.00
C THR A 314 -8.95 -25.47 6.10
N ASP A 315 -10.18 -25.99 6.25
CA ASP A 315 -10.74 -26.94 5.29
C ASP A 315 -10.97 -26.25 3.95
N ARG A 316 -10.13 -26.58 2.98
CA ARG A 316 -10.13 -26.00 1.64
C ARG A 316 -10.78 -26.88 0.59
N MET A 317 -11.39 -28.01 1.00
CA MET A 317 -11.98 -28.95 0.07
C MET A 317 -13.43 -28.60 -0.24
N ILE A 318 -13.75 -28.48 -1.53
CA ILE A 318 -15.13 -28.41 -2.05
C ILE A 318 -15.32 -29.63 -2.97
N GLY A 319 -15.86 -30.72 -2.43
CA GLY A 319 -15.91 -31.98 -3.14
C GLY A 319 -14.50 -32.53 -3.42
N SER A 320 -14.14 -32.64 -4.69
CA SER A 320 -12.78 -33.03 -5.11
C SER A 320 -11.84 -31.88 -5.42
N PHE A 321 -12.32 -30.65 -5.36
CA PHE A 321 -11.54 -29.46 -5.67
C PHE A 321 -10.95 -28.84 -4.39
N GLU A 322 -9.64 -28.64 -4.38
CA GLU A 322 -8.94 -27.94 -3.31
C GLU A 322 -8.81 -26.45 -3.66
N ILE A 323 -9.36 -25.57 -2.81
CA ILE A 323 -9.24 -24.13 -2.96
C ILE A 323 -7.77 -23.72 -2.76
N PRO A 324 -7.10 -23.10 -3.76
CA PRO A 324 -5.76 -22.56 -3.57
C PRO A 324 -5.70 -21.59 -2.38
N THR A 325 -4.70 -21.77 -1.52
CA THR A 325 -4.55 -20.96 -0.29
C THR A 325 -4.57 -19.46 -0.57
N ALA A 326 -3.89 -19.01 -1.62
CA ALA A 326 -3.82 -17.61 -2.01
C ALA A 326 -5.18 -17.01 -2.41
N TRP A 327 -6.18 -17.84 -2.77
CA TRP A 327 -7.50 -17.37 -3.17
C TRP A 327 -8.25 -16.66 -2.04
N PHE A 328 -7.99 -16.99 -0.78
CA PHE A 328 -8.64 -16.29 0.33
C PHE A 328 -8.35 -14.79 0.32
N GLN A 329 -7.18 -14.37 -0.17
CA GLN A 329 -6.79 -12.96 -0.21
C GLN A 329 -7.60 -12.14 -1.23
N PHE A 330 -8.18 -12.77 -2.28
CA PHE A 330 -9.04 -12.03 -3.22
C PHE A 330 -10.32 -11.49 -2.56
N SER A 331 -10.74 -12.09 -1.43
CA SER A 331 -11.93 -11.66 -0.70
C SER A 331 -11.88 -10.16 -0.34
N ASN A 332 -10.72 -9.65 0.03
CA ASN A 332 -10.54 -8.21 0.28
C ASN A 332 -10.87 -7.38 -0.97
N SER A 333 -10.28 -7.69 -2.12
CA SER A 333 -10.53 -6.94 -3.37
C SER A 333 -12.00 -7.02 -3.80
N MET A 334 -12.61 -8.18 -3.65
CA MET A 334 -14.04 -8.37 -3.92
C MET A 334 -14.91 -7.50 -2.99
N PHE A 335 -14.64 -7.54 -1.69
CA PHE A 335 -15.40 -6.73 -0.73
C PHE A 335 -15.17 -5.22 -0.94
N ILE A 336 -13.97 -4.77 -1.31
CA ILE A 336 -13.74 -3.37 -1.66
C ILE A 336 -14.64 -2.95 -2.81
N VAL A 337 -14.69 -3.71 -3.90
CA VAL A 337 -15.53 -3.38 -5.06
C VAL A 337 -17.01 -3.34 -4.69
N LEU A 338 -17.46 -4.31 -3.90
CA LEU A 338 -18.86 -4.40 -3.50
C LEU A 338 -19.26 -3.32 -2.49
N LEU A 339 -18.40 -3.01 -1.51
CA LEU A 339 -18.75 -2.14 -0.39
C LEU A 339 -18.44 -0.66 -0.64
N SER A 340 -17.49 -0.32 -1.52
CA SER A 340 -17.10 1.08 -1.76
C SER A 340 -18.28 2.01 -2.11
N PRO A 341 -19.25 1.64 -2.97
CA PRO A 341 -20.40 2.50 -3.27
C PRO A 341 -21.28 2.75 -2.03
N PHE A 342 -21.45 1.72 -1.18
CA PHE A 342 -22.24 1.84 0.05
C PHE A 342 -21.55 2.75 1.06
N PHE A 343 -20.21 2.62 1.22
CA PHE A 343 -19.45 3.48 2.11
C PHE A 343 -19.41 4.93 1.62
N ALA A 344 -19.28 5.17 0.32
CA ALA A 344 -19.38 6.51 -0.25
C ALA A 344 -20.73 7.15 0.07
N ALA A 345 -21.85 6.43 -0.17
CA ALA A 345 -23.19 6.90 0.16
C ALA A 345 -23.39 7.10 1.69
N PHE A 346 -22.84 6.21 2.50
CA PHE A 346 -22.89 6.30 3.96
C PHE A 346 -22.21 7.58 4.47
N TRP A 347 -20.98 7.86 4.02
CA TRP A 347 -20.25 9.07 4.43
C TRP A 347 -20.93 10.36 3.98
N ILE A 348 -21.53 10.38 2.78
CA ILE A 348 -22.31 11.55 2.28
C ILE A 348 -23.55 11.77 3.17
N LYS A 349 -24.32 10.72 3.44
CA LYS A 349 -25.53 10.84 4.28
C LYS A 349 -25.19 11.24 5.72
N LEU A 350 -24.09 10.73 6.27
CA LEU A 350 -23.65 11.08 7.63
C LEU A 350 -23.21 12.55 7.70
N GLY A 351 -22.53 13.06 6.64
CA GLY A 351 -22.15 14.47 6.53
C GLY A 351 -23.36 15.41 6.43
N GLN A 352 -24.44 14.98 5.77
CA GLN A 352 -25.67 15.77 5.63
C GLN A 352 -26.50 15.84 6.95
N ARG A 353 -26.35 14.86 7.84
CA ARG A 353 -27.11 14.76 9.10
C ARG A 353 -26.47 15.49 10.29
N MET A 354 -25.65 16.49 10.07
CA MET A 354 -25.12 17.44 11.06
C MET A 354 -23.91 16.99 11.92
N VAL A 355 -23.46 15.73 11.89
CA VAL A 355 -22.25 15.35 12.63
C VAL A 355 -21.29 14.64 11.70
N THR A 356 -20.41 15.38 11.07
CA THR A 356 -19.25 14.76 10.41
C THR A 356 -18.28 14.32 11.52
N PRO A 357 -18.14 13.02 11.81
CA PRO A 357 -17.16 12.57 12.79
C PRO A 357 -15.76 13.05 12.38
N ALA A 358 -15.00 13.53 13.35
CA ALA A 358 -13.62 13.96 13.11
C ALA A 358 -12.79 12.83 12.47
N TYR A 359 -11.77 13.18 11.70
CA TYR A 359 -10.86 12.22 11.05
C TYR A 359 -10.36 11.14 12.01
N GLY A 360 -9.94 11.52 13.22
CA GLY A 360 -9.47 10.59 14.25
C GLY A 360 -10.52 9.56 14.67
N ILE A 361 -11.78 9.95 14.80
CA ILE A 361 -12.89 9.02 15.18
C ILE A 361 -13.10 7.97 14.08
N LYS A 362 -13.08 8.38 12.81
CA LYS A 362 -13.22 7.47 11.68
C LYS A 362 -12.04 6.49 11.58
N CYS A 363 -10.81 6.99 11.77
CA CYS A 363 -9.62 6.15 11.79
C CYS A 363 -9.61 5.18 12.98
N ALA A 364 -10.04 5.63 14.17
CA ALA A 364 -10.17 4.77 15.34
C ALA A 364 -11.22 3.66 15.11
N ALA A 365 -12.37 4.00 14.55
CA ALA A 365 -13.39 3.01 14.18
C ALA A 365 -12.85 1.98 13.20
N GLY A 366 -12.14 2.44 12.15
CA GLY A 366 -11.51 1.54 11.18
C GLY A 366 -10.51 0.57 11.81
N LEU A 367 -9.68 1.07 12.73
CA LEU A 367 -8.70 0.25 13.45
C LEU A 367 -9.38 -0.77 14.38
N ILE A 368 -10.41 -0.39 15.12
CA ILE A 368 -11.17 -1.28 16.01
C ILE A 368 -11.92 -2.35 15.22
N ILE A 369 -12.53 -1.99 14.08
CA ILE A 369 -13.23 -2.94 13.22
C ILE A 369 -12.25 -3.95 12.63
N MET A 370 -11.10 -3.51 12.11
CA MET A 370 -10.05 -4.41 11.65
C MET A 370 -9.60 -5.36 12.75
N ALA A 371 -9.34 -4.83 13.94
CA ALA A 371 -8.92 -5.61 15.09
C ALA A 371 -9.97 -6.65 15.53
N SER A 372 -11.27 -6.39 15.33
CA SER A 372 -12.33 -7.37 15.60
C SER A 372 -12.23 -8.59 14.69
N GLY A 373 -11.67 -8.47 13.48
CA GLY A 373 -11.35 -9.60 12.63
C GLY A 373 -10.36 -10.57 13.27
N PHE A 374 -9.40 -10.07 14.05
CA PHE A 374 -8.48 -10.94 14.81
C PHE A 374 -9.14 -11.60 16.03
N ILE A 375 -10.22 -11.03 16.59
CA ILE A 375 -11.05 -11.75 17.58
C ILE A 375 -11.72 -12.95 16.91
N VAL A 376 -12.22 -12.81 15.69
CA VAL A 376 -12.76 -13.93 14.91
C VAL A 376 -11.68 -15.00 14.71
N MET A 377 -10.47 -14.60 14.35
CA MET A 377 -9.35 -15.54 14.17
C MET A 377 -8.87 -16.17 15.47
N PHE A 378 -8.98 -15.47 16.61
CA PHE A 378 -8.71 -16.04 17.91
C PHE A 378 -9.60 -17.25 18.20
N PHE A 379 -10.91 -17.13 17.98
CA PHE A 379 -11.84 -18.26 18.14
C PHE A 379 -11.62 -19.35 17.09
N ALA A 380 -11.34 -18.99 15.85
CA ALA A 380 -10.97 -19.95 14.80
C ALA A 380 -9.74 -20.77 15.20
N ALA A 381 -8.70 -20.11 15.73
CA ALA A 381 -7.48 -20.78 16.16
C ALA A 381 -7.69 -21.65 17.43
N GLN A 382 -8.56 -21.25 18.35
CA GLN A 382 -8.98 -22.12 19.46
C GLN A 382 -9.69 -23.39 18.97
N TYR A 383 -10.53 -23.25 17.93
CA TYR A 383 -11.19 -24.39 17.34
C TYR A 383 -10.17 -25.31 16.64
N ALA A 384 -9.20 -24.74 15.91
CA ALA A 384 -8.11 -25.50 15.30
C ALA A 384 -7.25 -26.24 16.37
N ALA A 385 -7.02 -25.63 17.53
CA ALA A 385 -6.29 -26.24 18.63
C ALA A 385 -6.99 -27.49 19.22
N SER A 386 -8.30 -27.65 19.00
CA SER A 386 -9.02 -28.89 19.34
C SER A 386 -8.79 -30.04 18.33
N GLY A 387 -7.92 -29.86 17.34
CA GLY A 387 -7.57 -30.88 16.33
C GLY A 387 -8.52 -30.95 15.13
N LEU A 388 -9.41 -29.97 14.96
CA LEU A 388 -10.39 -29.90 13.86
C LEU A 388 -9.96 -28.87 12.82
N GLN A 389 -10.24 -29.15 11.55
CA GLN A 389 -10.10 -28.13 10.51
C GLN A 389 -11.21 -27.10 10.60
N VAL A 390 -10.87 -25.87 10.26
CA VAL A 390 -11.72 -24.69 10.41
C VAL A 390 -12.41 -24.37 9.09
N ALA A 391 -13.71 -24.11 9.12
CA ALA A 391 -14.45 -23.73 7.93
C ALA A 391 -13.88 -22.41 7.29
N PRO A 392 -13.89 -22.28 5.96
CA PRO A 392 -13.41 -21.09 5.25
C PRO A 392 -14.09 -19.78 5.68
N GLY A 393 -15.32 -19.87 6.18
CA GLY A 393 -16.12 -18.73 6.63
C GLY A 393 -15.44 -17.86 7.69
N TRP A 394 -14.57 -18.43 8.54
CA TRP A 394 -13.84 -17.67 9.54
C TRP A 394 -12.86 -16.66 8.90
N LEU A 395 -12.08 -17.14 7.92
CA LEU A 395 -11.18 -16.27 7.17
C LEU A 395 -11.93 -15.22 6.33
N ILE A 396 -13.01 -15.64 5.66
CA ILE A 396 -13.83 -14.73 4.84
C ILE A 396 -14.43 -13.62 5.72
N THR A 397 -14.93 -13.96 6.93
CA THR A 397 -15.44 -12.99 7.89
C THR A 397 -14.33 -12.03 8.36
N THR A 398 -13.14 -12.54 8.60
CA THR A 398 -11.97 -11.72 8.96
C THR A 398 -11.62 -10.74 7.85
N TYR A 399 -11.52 -11.21 6.61
CA TYR A 399 -11.26 -10.33 5.45
C TYR A 399 -12.39 -9.31 5.23
N PHE A 400 -13.64 -9.67 5.49
CA PHE A 400 -14.75 -8.71 5.46
C PHE A 400 -14.55 -7.60 6.49
N LEU A 401 -14.26 -7.92 7.76
CA LEU A 401 -14.03 -6.94 8.82
C LEU A 401 -12.78 -6.07 8.53
N HIS A 402 -11.71 -6.68 8.02
CA HIS A 402 -10.51 -5.95 7.60
C HIS A 402 -10.85 -4.96 6.49
N THR A 403 -11.66 -5.35 5.50
CA THR A 403 -12.06 -4.47 4.39
C THR A 403 -12.96 -3.33 4.87
N VAL A 404 -13.91 -3.59 5.76
CA VAL A 404 -14.73 -2.54 6.39
C VAL A 404 -13.85 -1.55 7.14
N GLY A 405 -12.88 -2.06 7.91
CA GLY A 405 -11.89 -1.24 8.60
C GLY A 405 -11.05 -0.39 7.64
N GLU A 406 -10.61 -0.96 6.53
CA GLU A 406 -9.86 -0.27 5.47
C GLU A 406 -10.65 0.87 4.85
N LEU A 407 -11.92 0.64 4.49
CA LEU A 407 -12.80 1.67 3.93
C LEU A 407 -13.10 2.81 4.91
N CYS A 408 -13.02 2.56 6.21
CA CYS A 408 -13.14 3.58 7.24
C CYS A 408 -11.85 4.37 7.47
N LEU A 409 -10.67 3.77 7.26
CA LEU A 409 -9.38 4.38 7.61
C LEU A 409 -8.64 4.96 6.40
N SER A 410 -8.41 4.17 5.36
CA SER A 410 -7.45 4.52 4.29
C SER A 410 -7.82 5.80 3.52
N PRO A 411 -9.04 5.96 2.97
CA PRO A 411 -9.39 7.18 2.25
C PRO A 411 -9.46 8.41 3.18
N ILE A 412 -9.86 8.18 4.43
CA ILE A 412 -9.99 9.22 5.44
C ILE A 412 -8.63 9.72 5.89
N ALA A 413 -7.66 8.83 6.11
CA ALA A 413 -6.30 9.19 6.50
C ALA A 413 -5.60 9.98 5.40
N LEU A 414 -5.70 9.57 4.13
CA LEU A 414 -5.15 10.31 2.99
C LEU A 414 -5.74 11.72 2.87
N SER A 415 -7.06 11.86 3.03
CA SER A 415 -7.73 13.16 3.06
C SER A 415 -7.25 14.02 4.23
N ALA A 416 -7.09 13.42 5.41
CA ALA A 416 -6.59 14.12 6.60
C ALA A 416 -5.16 14.63 6.40
N VAL A 417 -4.26 13.84 5.82
CA VAL A 417 -2.90 14.29 5.51
C VAL A 417 -2.92 15.51 4.60
N SER A 418 -3.73 15.48 3.55
CA SER A 418 -3.85 16.61 2.62
C SER A 418 -4.36 17.89 3.28
N LYS A 419 -5.34 17.79 4.21
CA LYS A 419 -6.00 18.96 4.83
C LYS A 419 -5.31 19.45 6.11
N LEU A 420 -4.71 18.55 6.91
CA LEU A 420 -4.09 18.89 8.18
C LEU A 420 -2.61 19.29 8.04
N SER A 421 -1.97 18.96 6.94
CA SER A 421 -0.57 19.34 6.69
C SER A 421 -0.45 20.84 6.45
N PRO A 422 0.58 21.50 7.03
CA PRO A 422 0.89 22.88 6.67
C PRO A 422 1.18 22.97 5.16
N ARG A 423 0.58 23.94 4.46
CA ARG A 423 0.64 24.05 2.98
C ARG A 423 2.05 23.94 2.41
N ARG A 424 3.03 24.57 3.08
CA ARG A 424 4.45 24.54 2.67
C ARG A 424 5.12 23.18 2.79
N PHE A 425 4.56 22.23 3.56
CA PHE A 425 5.09 20.90 3.80
C PHE A 425 4.17 19.77 3.32
N ALA A 426 3.08 20.07 2.60
CA ALA A 426 2.05 19.09 2.24
C ALA A 426 2.62 17.85 1.52
N GLY A 427 3.48 18.04 0.51
CA GLY A 427 4.11 16.91 -0.18
C GLY A 427 5.04 16.08 0.70
N GLN A 428 5.77 16.73 1.60
CA GLN A 428 6.69 16.08 2.53
C GLN A 428 5.91 15.28 3.59
N MET A 429 4.81 15.83 4.10
CA MET A 429 3.94 15.15 5.05
C MET A 429 3.24 13.94 4.43
N MET A 430 2.90 13.99 3.14
CA MET A 430 2.42 12.82 2.41
C MET A 430 3.48 11.73 2.35
N GLY A 431 4.75 12.08 2.11
CA GLY A 431 5.88 11.13 2.16
C GLY A 431 6.05 10.51 3.55
N VAL A 432 6.00 11.33 4.61
CA VAL A 432 6.05 10.85 6.01
C VAL A 432 4.88 9.93 6.33
N PHE A 433 3.69 10.21 5.80
CA PHE A 433 2.53 9.35 5.98
C PHE A 433 2.72 7.99 5.29
N VAL A 434 3.25 7.96 4.06
CA VAL A 434 3.55 6.71 3.35
C VAL A 434 4.57 5.86 4.12
N LEU A 435 5.50 6.50 4.86
CA LEU A 435 6.44 5.78 5.72
C LEU A 435 5.74 4.96 6.83
N THR A 436 4.53 5.37 7.27
CA THR A 436 3.73 4.57 8.21
C THR A 436 3.31 3.23 7.64
N TYR A 437 3.06 3.14 6.33
CA TYR A 437 2.79 1.87 5.64
C TYR A 437 4.02 0.98 5.67
N SER A 438 5.21 1.54 5.39
CA SER A 438 6.47 0.81 5.45
C SER A 438 6.72 0.24 6.84
N ILE A 439 6.55 1.05 7.90
CA ILE A 439 6.71 0.63 9.29
C ILE A 439 5.69 -0.47 9.64
N GLY A 440 4.41 -0.26 9.32
CA GLY A 440 3.35 -1.24 9.58
C GLY A 440 3.62 -2.59 8.92
N ASN A 441 4.06 -2.59 7.67
CA ASN A 441 4.38 -3.81 6.92
C ASN A 441 5.54 -4.60 7.55
N ILE A 442 6.62 -3.92 7.97
CA ILE A 442 7.76 -4.60 8.61
C ILE A 442 7.33 -5.17 9.97
N ILE A 443 6.59 -4.41 10.76
CA ILE A 443 6.03 -4.89 12.05
C ILE A 443 5.11 -6.09 11.81
N SER A 444 4.28 -6.09 10.77
CA SER A 444 3.44 -7.22 10.38
C SER A 444 4.27 -8.50 10.17
N GLY A 445 5.35 -8.41 9.41
CA GLY A 445 6.25 -9.54 9.18
C GLY A 445 6.89 -10.08 10.46
N LEU A 446 7.34 -9.19 11.34
CA LEU A 446 7.91 -9.57 12.65
C LEU A 446 6.89 -10.22 13.58
N LEU A 447 5.66 -9.69 13.63
CA LEU A 447 4.57 -10.28 14.43
C LEU A 447 4.19 -11.66 13.92
N ALA A 448 4.08 -11.84 12.59
CA ALA A 448 3.76 -13.11 11.98
C ALA A 448 4.82 -14.20 12.23
N GLY A 449 6.05 -13.82 12.55
CA GLY A 449 7.12 -14.74 12.93
C GLY A 449 6.82 -15.56 14.20
N ASN A 450 5.84 -15.14 15.01
CA ASN A 450 5.37 -15.90 16.17
C ASN A 450 4.33 -16.99 15.82
N TYR A 451 3.98 -17.15 14.56
CA TYR A 451 3.12 -18.22 14.10
C TYR A 451 3.91 -19.53 14.08
N ASP A 452 3.51 -20.51 14.88
CA ASP A 452 4.13 -21.84 14.93
C ASP A 452 3.09 -22.93 14.63
N PRO A 453 3.15 -23.58 13.46
CA PRO A 453 2.21 -24.63 13.09
C PRO A 453 2.40 -25.92 13.92
N ASN A 454 3.55 -26.08 14.58
CA ASN A 454 3.79 -27.23 15.46
C ASN A 454 3.23 -27.01 16.87
N ASN A 455 2.89 -25.78 17.21
CA ASN A 455 2.33 -25.39 18.52
C ASN A 455 1.04 -24.58 18.33
N VAL A 456 0.00 -25.27 17.83
CA VAL A 456 -1.29 -24.63 17.50
C VAL A 456 -1.93 -23.91 18.70
N GLU A 457 -1.62 -24.33 19.92
CA GLU A 457 -2.13 -23.71 21.16
C GLU A 457 -1.62 -22.25 21.36
N GLN A 458 -0.51 -21.88 20.71
CA GLN A 458 0.02 -20.51 20.79
C GLN A 458 -0.58 -19.57 19.72
N ILE A 459 -1.17 -20.09 18.66
CA ILE A 459 -1.74 -19.27 17.57
C ILE A 459 -2.87 -18.34 18.07
N PRO A 460 -3.80 -18.78 18.93
CA PRO A 460 -4.79 -17.86 19.52
C PRO A 460 -4.16 -16.66 20.22
N ALA A 461 -3.04 -16.88 20.95
CA ALA A 461 -2.35 -15.81 21.65
C ALA A 461 -1.80 -14.74 20.68
N LEU A 462 -1.30 -15.12 19.53
CA LEU A 462 -0.86 -14.20 18.46
C LEU A 462 -2.00 -13.30 18.01
N TYR A 463 -3.15 -13.88 17.66
CA TYR A 463 -4.27 -13.10 17.13
C TYR A 463 -4.91 -12.18 18.18
N ILE A 464 -5.07 -12.66 19.43
CA ILE A 464 -5.64 -11.82 20.46
C ILE A 464 -4.70 -10.67 20.87
N GLN A 465 -3.37 -10.87 20.85
CA GLN A 465 -2.39 -9.82 21.10
C GLN A 465 -2.49 -8.71 20.04
N ILE A 466 -2.53 -9.06 18.75
CA ILE A 466 -2.70 -8.09 17.66
C ILE A 466 -4.01 -7.33 17.83
N SER A 467 -5.10 -8.03 18.18
CA SER A 467 -6.41 -7.44 18.38
C SER A 467 -6.41 -6.45 19.55
N LEU A 468 -5.99 -6.87 20.73
CA LEU A 468 -6.01 -6.04 21.95
C LEU A 468 -5.12 -4.81 21.81
N PHE A 469 -3.94 -4.95 21.20
CA PHE A 469 -3.05 -3.82 20.94
C PHE A 469 -3.73 -2.80 20.01
N SER A 470 -4.31 -3.25 18.91
CA SER A 470 -4.97 -2.38 17.93
C SER A 470 -6.23 -1.73 18.51
N ILE A 471 -7.04 -2.46 19.27
CA ILE A 471 -8.21 -1.92 19.99
C ILE A 471 -7.77 -0.88 21.02
N GLY A 472 -6.72 -1.16 21.79
CA GLY A 472 -6.19 -0.23 22.80
C GLY A 472 -5.79 1.11 22.17
N ILE A 473 -5.05 1.10 21.08
CA ILE A 473 -4.69 2.31 20.33
C ILE A 473 -5.94 2.99 19.76
N GLY A 474 -6.86 2.21 19.17
CA GLY A 474 -8.13 2.73 18.66
C GLY A 474 -8.94 3.45 19.73
N ILE A 475 -9.04 2.90 20.92
CA ILE A 475 -9.74 3.52 22.08
C ILE A 475 -9.03 4.83 22.50
N VAL A 476 -7.70 4.84 22.58
CA VAL A 476 -6.96 6.06 22.93
C VAL A 476 -7.24 7.17 21.91
N ILE A 477 -7.18 6.87 20.60
CA ILE A 477 -7.47 7.84 19.54
C ILE A 477 -8.92 8.29 19.60
N LEU A 478 -9.86 7.38 19.88
CA LEU A 478 -11.27 7.69 20.02
C LEU A 478 -11.52 8.66 21.19
N LEU A 479 -10.93 8.38 22.37
CA LEU A 479 -11.07 9.23 23.56
C LEU A 479 -10.48 10.62 23.33
N VAL A 480 -9.34 10.73 22.67
CA VAL A 480 -8.76 12.02 22.27
C VAL A 480 -9.66 12.71 21.25
N GLY A 481 -10.24 11.96 20.31
CA GLY A 481 -11.16 12.47 19.30
C GLY A 481 -12.48 13.00 19.86
N LEU A 482 -12.97 12.42 20.93
CA LEU A 482 -14.20 12.84 21.63
C LEU A 482 -14.02 14.09 22.49
N LYS A 483 -12.79 14.43 22.90
CA LYS A 483 -12.50 15.71 23.57
C LYS A 483 -12.64 16.87 22.56
N SER A 484 -13.86 17.38 22.42
CA SER A 484 -14.37 18.27 21.38
C SER A 484 -13.50 19.51 21.10
N ARG A 485 -12.89 20.12 22.13
CA ARG A 485 -12.05 21.31 21.97
C ARG A 485 -10.81 21.16 21.06
N PHE A 486 -10.30 19.93 20.94
CA PHE A 486 -9.15 19.63 20.08
C PHE A 486 -9.53 19.66 18.58
N TRP A 487 -10.73 19.19 18.25
CA TRP A 487 -11.21 19.08 16.88
C TRP A 487 -12.07 20.27 16.41
N GLU A 488 -12.70 21.01 17.34
CA GLU A 488 -13.44 22.25 17.02
C GLU A 488 -12.50 23.34 16.48
N ALA A 489 -11.28 23.44 17.01
CA ALA A 489 -10.26 24.34 16.49
C ALA A 489 -9.85 24.05 15.01
N LEU A 490 -10.20 22.87 14.48
CA LEU A 490 -9.95 22.48 13.08
C LEU A 490 -11.12 22.84 12.15
N LYS A 491 -12.33 23.10 12.69
CA LYS A 491 -13.53 23.45 11.91
C LYS A 491 -13.58 24.95 11.58
N THR A 492 -13.10 25.81 12.48
CA THR A 492 -13.22 27.27 12.34
C THR A 492 -12.45 27.87 11.17
N GLU A 493 -11.48 27.17 10.56
CA GLU A 493 -10.78 27.67 9.38
C GLU A 493 -11.42 27.27 8.04
N GLU A 494 -12.33 26.28 8.01
CA GLU A 494 -13.10 25.98 6.78
C GLU A 494 -14.14 27.09 6.49
N ASP A 495 -14.67 27.74 7.51
CA ASP A 495 -15.62 28.86 7.36
C ASP A 495 -14.94 30.17 6.94
N ASP A 496 -13.69 30.43 7.38
CA ASP A 496 -12.96 31.65 7.02
C ASP A 496 -12.44 31.65 5.57
N THR A 497 -12.25 30.49 4.94
CA THR A 497 -11.86 30.38 3.53
C THR A 497 -13.05 30.41 2.58
N ALA A 498 -14.28 30.26 3.09
CA ALA A 498 -15.52 30.33 2.34
C ALA A 498 -16.16 31.74 2.33
N ALA A 499 -15.55 32.71 3.02
CA ALA A 499 -16.05 34.09 2.95
C ALA A 499 -15.85 34.66 1.53
N PRO A 500 -16.91 35.15 0.87
CA PRO A 500 -16.78 35.73 -0.46
C PRO A 500 -15.89 36.97 -0.37
N VAL A 501 -14.93 37.08 -1.32
CA VAL A 501 -14.17 38.30 -1.56
C VAL A 501 -15.19 39.39 -1.80
N GLN A 502 -15.43 40.27 -0.82
CA GLN A 502 -16.22 41.47 -0.99
C GLN A 502 -15.52 42.34 -2.05
N GLY A 503 -16.14 42.40 -3.20
CA GLY A 503 -15.74 43.27 -4.27
C GLY A 503 -15.70 44.71 -3.77
N ASN A 504 -14.52 45.27 -3.77
CA ASN A 504 -14.28 46.71 -3.52
C ASN A 504 -14.88 47.49 -4.72
N ASN A 505 -16.16 47.80 -4.66
CA ASN A 505 -16.79 48.75 -5.59
C ASN A 505 -16.28 50.15 -5.24
N GLY A 506 -15.12 50.50 -5.77
CA GLY A 506 -14.65 51.86 -5.81
C GLY A 506 -15.59 52.73 -6.68
N THR A 507 -16.49 53.42 -6.05
CA THR A 507 -17.22 54.56 -6.65
C THR A 507 -16.23 55.64 -6.99
N THR A 508 -15.88 55.76 -8.26
CA THR A 508 -15.28 56.98 -8.83
C THR A 508 -16.40 58.01 -9.02
N THR A 509 -16.48 58.97 -8.13
CA THR A 509 -17.22 60.23 -8.36
C THR A 509 -16.32 61.14 -9.19
N THR A 510 -16.79 61.43 -10.39
CA THR A 510 -16.29 62.52 -11.25
C THR A 510 -16.77 63.88 -10.71
N ALA A 511 -15.84 64.80 -10.58
CA ALA A 511 -16.10 66.25 -10.74
C ALA A 511 -15.07 66.82 -11.73
#